data_db868ac20705080809f822e495b2c150
#
_entry.id   db868ac20705080809f822e495b2c150
#
_cell.length_a   1.000
_cell.length_b   1.000
_cell.length_c   1.000
_cell.angle_alpha   90.00
_cell.angle_beta   90.00
_cell.angle_gamma   90.00
#
_symmetry.space_group_name_H-M   'P 1'
#
loop_
_entity.id
_entity.type
_entity.pdbx_description
1 polymer ?
#
loop_
_entity_poly.entity_id
_entity_poly.type
_entity_poly.pdbx_seq_one_letter_code
_entity_poly.pdbx_strand_id
1 'polypeptide(L)'
;RDRQVGAEEISAGIRRFIIGLSKKMLIANVMAVAVDKMFALDMAQLDTASAWVGAVCYLFQIYFDFSGYSDMAVGMGKMFGFTFPENFDYPYTASSVRQFWKKWHISLTSWFREYLYFPLGGNRKGKARTLFNRFFVFLCTGIWHGANWTFVVWGIYHGLLTMLETALVKEKKPRSNENAAEALIDNQPAKKNVFLSIAGHVYTLLAVTIG
;
A
#
# COMPACT_ATOMS: atom_id res chain seq x y z
N ARG A 1 4.14 31.91 -10.76
CA ARG A 1 4.23 30.84 -11.81
C ARG A 1 2.88 30.80 -12.49
N ASP A 2 2.83 31.28 -13.73
CA ASP A 2 1.62 31.25 -14.54
C ASP A 2 1.26 29.78 -14.85
N ARG A 3 0.16 29.32 -14.25
CA ARG A 3 -0.38 28.01 -14.56
C ARG A 3 -1.31 28.15 -15.75
N GLN A 4 -0.98 27.50 -16.83
CA GLN A 4 -1.87 27.43 -17.98
C GLN A 4 -2.63 26.09 -17.89
N VAL A 5 -3.95 26.16 -17.76
CA VAL A 5 -4.83 25.00 -17.73
C VAL A 5 -5.67 25.04 -18.99
N GLY A 6 -5.41 24.11 -19.89
CA GLY A 6 -6.17 23.96 -21.14
C GLY A 6 -7.42 23.08 -20.97
N ALA A 7 -8.24 23.03 -22.01
CA ALA A 7 -9.44 22.19 -22.02
C ALA A 7 -9.11 20.67 -21.92
N GLU A 8 -7.94 20.28 -22.38
CA GLU A 8 -7.46 18.89 -22.32
C GLU A 8 -7.18 18.46 -20.88
N GLU A 9 -6.47 19.29 -20.09
CA GLU A 9 -6.19 19.04 -18.67
C GLU A 9 -7.47 18.97 -17.86
N ILE A 10 -8.42 19.90 -18.11
CA ILE A 10 -9.72 19.89 -17.45
C ILE A 10 -10.49 18.62 -17.80
N SER A 11 -10.57 18.24 -19.07
CA SER A 11 -11.25 17.02 -19.51
C SER A 11 -10.61 15.75 -18.92
N ALA A 12 -9.28 15.67 -18.89
CA ALA A 12 -8.57 14.55 -18.27
C ALA A 12 -8.80 14.51 -16.75
N GLY A 13 -8.84 15.66 -16.08
CA GLY A 13 -9.13 15.78 -14.65
C GLY A 13 -10.56 15.32 -14.33
N ILE A 14 -11.55 15.74 -15.11
CA ILE A 14 -12.95 15.32 -14.96
C ILE A 14 -13.07 13.79 -15.14
N ARG A 15 -12.47 13.21 -16.19
CA ARG A 15 -12.49 11.76 -16.41
C ARG A 15 -11.89 11.02 -15.20
N ARG A 16 -10.75 11.47 -14.68
CA ARG A 16 -10.10 10.84 -13.53
C ARG A 16 -10.98 10.94 -12.27
N PHE A 17 -11.60 12.09 -12.06
CA PHE A 17 -12.53 12.30 -10.95
C PHE A 17 -13.74 11.35 -11.02
N ILE A 18 -14.36 11.21 -12.21
CA ILE A 18 -15.50 10.32 -12.42
C ILE A 18 -15.09 8.85 -12.16
N ILE A 19 -13.92 8.42 -12.61
CA ILE A 19 -13.39 7.08 -12.33
C ILE A 19 -13.25 6.87 -10.82
N GLY A 20 -12.68 7.84 -10.09
CA GLY A 20 -12.54 7.78 -8.64
C GLY A 20 -13.90 7.70 -7.92
N LEU A 21 -14.84 8.54 -8.33
CA LEU A 21 -16.21 8.52 -7.80
C LEU A 21 -16.90 7.18 -8.08
N SER A 22 -16.72 6.62 -9.28
CA SER A 22 -17.27 5.30 -9.65
C SER A 22 -16.71 4.18 -8.77
N LYS A 23 -15.41 4.18 -8.45
CA LYS A 23 -14.79 3.24 -7.52
C LYS A 23 -15.46 3.30 -6.15
N LYS A 24 -15.69 4.51 -5.63
CA LYS A 24 -16.35 4.71 -4.34
C LYS A 24 -17.81 4.26 -4.36
N MET A 25 -18.58 4.74 -5.32
CA MET A 25 -20.05 4.55 -5.32
C MET A 25 -20.44 3.13 -5.73
N LEU A 26 -19.79 2.56 -6.75
CA LEU A 26 -20.21 1.29 -7.36
C LEU A 26 -19.53 0.07 -6.73
N ILE A 27 -18.35 0.25 -6.11
CA ILE A 27 -17.62 -0.87 -5.53
C ILE A 27 -17.50 -0.72 -4.02
N ALA A 28 -16.83 0.34 -3.52
CA ALA A 28 -16.56 0.46 -2.09
C ALA A 28 -17.83 0.48 -1.24
N ASN A 29 -18.82 1.30 -1.59
CA ASN A 29 -20.07 1.40 -0.85
C ASN A 29 -20.89 0.09 -0.90
N VAL A 30 -20.84 -0.62 -2.02
CA VAL A 30 -21.53 -1.93 -2.14
C VAL A 30 -20.84 -2.97 -1.26
N MET A 31 -19.50 -3.01 -1.25
CA MET A 31 -18.73 -3.92 -0.38
C MET A 31 -18.94 -3.57 1.10
N ALA A 32 -19.04 -2.29 1.45
CA ALA A 32 -19.31 -1.83 2.82
C ALA A 32 -20.59 -2.47 3.41
N VAL A 33 -21.68 -2.55 2.62
CA VAL A 33 -22.92 -3.19 3.07
C VAL A 33 -22.72 -4.66 3.46
N ALA A 34 -21.88 -5.38 2.70
CA ALA A 34 -21.55 -6.77 3.01
C ALA A 34 -20.66 -6.87 4.26
N VAL A 35 -19.66 -5.99 4.37
CA VAL A 35 -18.76 -5.91 5.54
C VAL A 35 -19.54 -5.64 6.82
N ASP A 36 -20.41 -4.62 6.81
CA ASP A 36 -21.20 -4.23 7.98
C ASP A 36 -22.10 -5.39 8.46
N LYS A 37 -22.70 -6.12 7.51
CA LYS A 37 -23.52 -7.29 7.84
C LYS A 37 -22.70 -8.44 8.45
N MET A 38 -21.50 -8.72 7.89
CA MET A 38 -20.65 -9.82 8.37
C MET A 38 -20.05 -9.50 9.74
N PHE A 39 -19.61 -8.26 9.96
CA PHE A 39 -19.03 -7.85 11.24
C PHE A 39 -20.05 -7.58 12.34
N ALA A 40 -21.33 -7.44 12.00
CA ALA A 40 -22.42 -7.35 12.96
C ALA A 40 -22.95 -8.72 13.43
N LEU A 41 -22.47 -9.85 12.86
CA LEU A 41 -22.84 -11.18 13.30
C LEU A 41 -22.29 -11.46 14.70
N ASP A 42 -23.10 -12.10 15.54
CA ASP A 42 -22.63 -12.64 16.81
C ASP A 42 -21.58 -13.74 16.56
N MET A 43 -20.61 -13.87 17.48
CA MET A 43 -19.56 -14.87 17.38
C MET A 43 -20.10 -16.31 17.22
N ALA A 44 -21.29 -16.59 17.77
CA ALA A 44 -21.96 -17.89 17.62
C ALA A 44 -22.55 -18.14 16.22
N GLN A 45 -22.78 -17.08 15.45
CA GLN A 45 -23.32 -17.14 14.09
C GLN A 45 -22.24 -17.01 13.01
N LEU A 46 -21.02 -16.61 13.41
CA LEU A 46 -19.91 -16.40 12.51
C LEU A 46 -19.26 -17.75 12.17
N ASP A 47 -19.52 -18.27 10.99
CA ASP A 47 -18.79 -19.41 10.43
C ASP A 47 -17.54 -18.97 9.64
N THR A 48 -16.70 -19.93 9.31
CA THR A 48 -15.45 -19.69 8.57
C THR A 48 -15.70 -19.04 7.19
N ALA A 49 -16.78 -19.43 6.50
CA ALA A 49 -17.09 -18.90 5.18
C ALA A 49 -17.52 -17.44 5.27
N SER A 50 -18.41 -17.11 6.21
CA SER A 50 -18.84 -15.72 6.46
C SER A 50 -17.70 -14.82 6.88
N ALA A 51 -16.78 -15.32 7.72
CA ALA A 51 -15.58 -14.58 8.12
C ALA A 51 -14.69 -14.24 6.92
N TRP A 52 -14.43 -15.20 6.02
CA TRP A 52 -13.64 -14.96 4.81
C TRP A 52 -14.35 -14.05 3.81
N VAL A 53 -15.66 -14.17 3.64
CA VAL A 53 -16.45 -13.25 2.81
C VAL A 53 -16.33 -11.82 3.36
N GLY A 54 -16.51 -11.64 4.67
CA GLY A 54 -16.33 -10.33 5.32
C GLY A 54 -14.92 -9.75 5.09
N ALA A 55 -13.87 -10.55 5.32
CA ALA A 55 -12.50 -10.14 5.14
C ALA A 55 -12.17 -9.75 3.68
N VAL A 56 -12.62 -10.55 2.70
CA VAL A 56 -12.43 -10.24 1.27
C VAL A 56 -13.20 -9.00 0.85
N CYS A 57 -14.46 -8.86 1.28
CA CYS A 57 -15.25 -7.65 1.01
C CYS A 57 -14.58 -6.41 1.63
N TYR A 58 -14.06 -6.50 2.85
CA TYR A 58 -13.33 -5.40 3.50
C TYR A 58 -12.06 -5.02 2.75
N LEU A 59 -11.31 -6.01 2.24
CA LEU A 59 -10.12 -5.79 1.42
C LEU A 59 -10.44 -4.99 0.15
N PHE A 60 -11.54 -5.32 -0.54
CA PHE A 60 -12.00 -4.54 -1.68
C PHE A 60 -12.54 -3.17 -1.27
N GLN A 61 -13.32 -3.10 -0.20
CA GLN A 61 -13.87 -1.85 0.31
C GLN A 61 -12.75 -0.83 0.59
N ILE A 62 -11.76 -1.17 1.42
CA ILE A 62 -10.70 -0.23 1.80
C ILE A 62 -9.86 0.22 0.61
N TYR A 63 -9.57 -0.68 -0.34
CA TYR A 63 -8.83 -0.34 -1.54
C TYR A 63 -9.60 0.60 -2.46
N PHE A 64 -10.84 0.26 -2.80
CA PHE A 64 -11.61 1.06 -3.74
C PHE A 64 -12.10 2.37 -3.13
N ASP A 65 -12.36 2.42 -1.83
CA ASP A 65 -12.67 3.65 -1.13
C ASP A 65 -11.49 4.62 -1.15
N PHE A 66 -10.32 4.17 -0.76
CA PHE A 66 -9.15 5.03 -0.68
C PHE A 66 -8.52 5.34 -2.05
N SER A 67 -8.43 4.36 -2.96
CA SER A 67 -7.96 4.65 -4.32
C SER A 67 -8.94 5.53 -5.08
N GLY A 68 -10.25 5.41 -4.84
CA GLY A 68 -11.26 6.29 -5.40
C GLY A 68 -11.09 7.73 -4.91
N TYR A 69 -10.90 7.93 -3.62
CA TYR A 69 -10.56 9.24 -3.06
C TYR A 69 -9.29 9.84 -3.69
N SER A 70 -8.24 9.03 -3.80
CA SER A 70 -6.98 9.47 -4.43
C SER A 70 -7.17 9.87 -5.89
N ASP A 71 -7.94 9.10 -6.67
CA ASP A 71 -8.26 9.42 -8.06
C ASP A 71 -9.04 10.73 -8.18
N MET A 72 -10.00 10.96 -7.28
CA MET A 72 -10.75 12.23 -7.23
C MET A 72 -9.82 13.41 -6.92
N ALA A 73 -8.92 13.25 -5.95
CA ALA A 73 -7.94 14.29 -5.58
C ALA A 73 -6.97 14.60 -6.73
N VAL A 74 -6.43 13.57 -7.39
CA VAL A 74 -5.55 13.72 -8.57
C VAL A 74 -6.30 14.38 -9.72
N GLY A 75 -7.56 13.98 -9.96
CA GLY A 75 -8.42 14.57 -10.99
C GLY A 75 -8.69 16.04 -10.73
N MET A 76 -9.06 16.41 -9.51
CA MET A 76 -9.23 17.82 -9.11
C MET A 76 -7.94 18.60 -9.27
N GLY A 77 -6.81 18.06 -8.78
CA GLY A 77 -5.51 18.71 -8.96
C GLY A 77 -5.22 19.04 -10.42
N LYS A 78 -5.47 18.09 -11.33
CA LYS A 78 -5.30 18.30 -12.78
C LYS A 78 -6.14 19.44 -13.33
N MET A 79 -7.41 19.55 -12.91
CA MET A 79 -8.29 20.64 -13.31
C MET A 79 -7.79 22.02 -12.87
N PHE A 80 -6.98 22.08 -11.80
CA PHE A 80 -6.36 23.31 -11.30
C PHE A 80 -4.89 23.47 -11.71
N GLY A 81 -4.39 22.65 -12.63
CA GLY A 81 -3.01 22.70 -13.12
C GLY A 81 -1.96 22.18 -12.13
N PHE A 82 -2.38 21.34 -11.19
CA PHE A 82 -1.46 20.62 -10.30
C PHE A 82 -1.24 19.18 -10.78
N THR A 83 -0.02 18.71 -10.69
CA THR A 83 0.32 17.31 -10.90
C THR A 83 0.60 16.66 -9.56
N PHE A 84 -0.32 15.82 -9.08
CA PHE A 84 -0.11 14.99 -7.90
C PHE A 84 0.43 13.61 -8.31
N PRO A 85 1.33 13.03 -7.52
CA PRO A 85 1.81 11.67 -7.75
C PRO A 85 0.67 10.66 -7.52
N GLU A 86 0.78 9.50 -8.20
CA GLU A 86 -0.11 8.36 -7.95
C GLU A 86 0.10 7.84 -6.53
N ASN A 87 -1.02 7.48 -5.87
CA ASN A 87 -0.99 6.97 -4.50
C ASN A 87 -1.15 5.45 -4.42
N PHE A 88 -1.61 4.83 -5.51
CA PHE A 88 -1.80 3.39 -5.65
C PHE A 88 -1.31 2.90 -7.02
N ASP A 89 -0.61 1.75 -7.04
CA ASP A 89 -0.16 1.07 -8.25
C ASP A 89 -0.52 -0.42 -8.18
N TYR A 90 -1.80 -0.76 -8.33
CA TYR A 90 -2.30 -2.15 -8.30
C TYR A 90 -1.68 -3.00 -7.17
N PRO A 91 -1.87 -2.64 -5.89
CA PRO A 91 -1.15 -3.24 -4.75
C PRO A 91 -1.40 -4.75 -4.62
N TYR A 92 -2.59 -5.23 -4.96
CA TYR A 92 -2.93 -6.66 -4.89
C TYR A 92 -2.27 -7.53 -5.96
N THR A 93 -1.50 -6.94 -6.88
CA THR A 93 -0.63 -7.68 -7.79
C THR A 93 0.75 -7.97 -7.20
N ALA A 94 1.01 -7.53 -5.98
CA ALA A 94 2.29 -7.71 -5.32
C ALA A 94 2.56 -9.19 -4.98
N SER A 95 3.80 -9.62 -5.14
CA SER A 95 4.26 -10.98 -4.79
C SER A 95 5.10 -11.03 -3.51
N SER A 96 5.11 -9.94 -2.74
CA SER A 96 5.68 -9.86 -1.39
C SER A 96 5.05 -8.69 -0.63
N VAL A 97 5.04 -8.76 0.71
CA VAL A 97 4.53 -7.68 1.56
C VAL A 97 5.32 -6.37 1.35
N ARG A 98 6.62 -6.48 1.14
CA ARG A 98 7.45 -5.30 0.80
C ARG A 98 7.05 -4.65 -0.53
N GLN A 99 6.70 -5.45 -1.54
CA GLN A 99 6.22 -4.93 -2.83
C GLN A 99 4.83 -4.33 -2.68
N PHE A 100 3.95 -4.93 -1.88
CA PHE A 100 2.63 -4.40 -1.56
C PHE A 100 2.73 -2.97 -1.01
N TRP A 101 3.55 -2.74 0.02
CA TRP A 101 3.71 -1.42 0.63
C TRP A 101 4.40 -0.38 -0.26
N LYS A 102 5.08 -0.78 -1.32
CA LYS A 102 5.57 0.14 -2.36
C LYS A 102 4.46 0.63 -3.30
N LYS A 103 3.35 -0.12 -3.37
CA LYS A 103 2.22 0.10 -4.27
C LYS A 103 0.98 0.63 -3.55
N TRP A 104 0.95 0.56 -2.24
CA TRP A 104 -0.12 1.02 -1.36
C TRP A 104 0.27 2.31 -0.67
N HIS A 105 -0.60 3.33 -0.75
CA HIS A 105 -0.42 4.63 -0.09
C HIS A 105 1.00 5.21 -0.29
N ILE A 106 1.38 5.35 -1.55
CA ILE A 106 2.76 5.67 -1.98
C ILE A 106 3.24 7.01 -1.38
N SER A 107 2.35 8.00 -1.28
CA SER A 107 2.67 9.32 -0.71
C SER A 107 3.07 9.20 0.77
N LEU A 108 2.33 8.45 1.59
CA LEU A 108 2.67 8.21 3.00
C LEU A 108 3.97 7.42 3.14
N THR A 109 4.12 6.35 2.36
CA THR A 109 5.34 5.54 2.33
C THR A 109 6.57 6.39 1.96
N SER A 110 6.44 7.30 1.00
CA SER A 110 7.49 8.23 0.62
C SER A 110 7.81 9.22 1.73
N TRP A 111 6.79 9.76 2.40
CA TRP A 111 6.96 10.66 3.53
C TRP A 111 7.73 9.99 4.69
N PHE A 112 7.30 8.80 5.13
CA PHE A 112 8.01 8.07 6.18
C PHE A 112 9.43 7.68 5.78
N ARG A 113 9.66 7.37 4.48
CA ARG A 113 10.99 7.09 3.97
C ARG A 113 11.92 8.30 4.10
N GLU A 114 11.45 9.48 3.71
CA GLU A 114 12.27 10.69 3.68
C GLU A 114 12.47 11.28 5.08
N TYR A 115 11.40 11.35 5.87
CA TYR A 115 11.43 12.06 7.15
C TYR A 115 11.71 11.16 8.37
N LEU A 116 11.62 9.84 8.24
CA LEU A 116 11.91 8.91 9.34
C LEU A 116 13.01 7.91 8.98
N TYR A 117 12.85 7.15 7.89
CA TYR A 117 13.77 6.08 7.55
C TYR A 117 15.18 6.59 7.23
N PHE A 118 15.32 7.61 6.40
CA PHE A 118 16.61 8.18 6.04
C PHE A 118 17.32 8.89 7.21
N PRO A 119 16.65 9.72 8.02
CA PRO A 119 17.27 10.30 9.22
C PRO A 119 17.76 9.25 10.23
N LEU A 120 17.08 8.10 10.36
CA LEU A 120 17.55 6.98 11.18
C LEU A 120 18.77 6.25 10.61
N GLY A 121 19.27 6.65 9.45
CA GLY A 121 20.41 6.08 8.75
C GLY A 121 20.05 5.17 7.58
N GLY A 122 18.77 4.92 7.33
CA GLY A 122 18.30 4.08 6.22
C GLY A 122 18.95 2.70 6.24
N ASN A 123 19.55 2.28 5.11
CA ASN A 123 20.29 1.03 4.97
C ASN A 123 21.83 1.19 5.06
N ARG A 124 22.32 2.39 5.40
CA ARG A 124 23.78 2.70 5.39
C ARG A 124 24.51 2.18 6.62
N LYS A 125 23.83 1.91 7.73
CA LYS A 125 24.41 1.53 9.02
C LYS A 125 24.39 0.02 9.29
N GLY A 126 24.42 -0.80 8.22
CA GLY A 126 24.45 -2.25 8.30
C GLY A 126 23.09 -2.91 8.42
N LYS A 127 23.05 -4.26 8.28
CA LYS A 127 21.82 -5.05 8.15
C LYS A 127 20.93 -4.96 9.40
N ALA A 128 21.49 -5.09 10.59
CA ALA A 128 20.73 -5.03 11.84
C ALA A 128 19.98 -3.68 11.99
N ARG A 129 20.67 -2.57 11.69
CA ARG A 129 20.07 -1.24 11.75
C ARG A 129 19.00 -1.05 10.67
N THR A 130 19.20 -1.60 9.47
CA THR A 130 18.19 -1.59 8.39
C THR A 130 16.92 -2.31 8.81
N LEU A 131 17.04 -3.49 9.43
CA LEU A 131 15.90 -4.26 9.92
C LEU A 131 15.14 -3.50 11.00
N PHE A 132 15.85 -2.95 11.99
CA PHE A 132 15.26 -2.13 13.03
C PHE A 132 14.54 -0.90 12.45
N ASN A 133 15.17 -0.16 11.55
CA ASN A 133 14.57 1.04 10.94
C ASN A 133 13.26 0.71 10.20
N ARG A 134 13.20 -0.42 9.48
CA ARG A 134 11.97 -0.86 8.80
C ARG A 134 10.86 -1.21 9.78
N PHE A 135 11.18 -1.97 10.80
CA PHE A 135 10.22 -2.29 11.87
C PHE A 135 9.70 -1.01 12.54
N PHE A 136 10.60 -0.11 12.91
CA PHE A 136 10.26 1.13 13.60
C PHE A 136 9.38 2.06 12.76
N VAL A 137 9.62 2.14 11.44
CA VAL A 137 8.76 2.90 10.52
C VAL A 137 7.33 2.36 10.54
N PHE A 138 7.14 1.03 10.49
CA PHE A 138 5.80 0.44 10.55
C PHE A 138 5.12 0.64 11.91
N LEU A 139 5.87 0.55 13.00
CA LEU A 139 5.35 0.87 14.33
C LEU A 139 4.84 2.33 14.39
N CYS A 140 5.64 3.28 13.89
CA CYS A 140 5.23 4.68 13.79
C CYS A 140 4.04 4.87 12.86
N THR A 141 3.96 4.12 11.75
CA THR A 141 2.80 4.14 10.85
C THR A 141 1.53 3.66 11.55
N GLY A 142 1.63 2.60 12.34
CA GLY A 142 0.50 2.11 13.15
C GLY A 142 0.02 3.17 14.16
N ILE A 143 0.92 3.78 14.91
CA ILE A 143 0.61 4.87 15.86
C ILE A 143 -0.01 6.09 15.14
N TRP A 144 0.46 6.40 13.93
CA TRP A 144 -0.08 7.47 13.10
C TRP A 144 -1.53 7.21 12.67
N HIS A 145 -1.93 5.95 12.44
CA HIS A 145 -3.31 5.60 12.10
C HIS A 145 -4.30 5.88 13.23
N GLY A 146 -3.87 5.86 14.49
CA GLY A 146 -4.73 6.21 15.62
C GLY A 146 -4.19 5.68 16.95
N ALA A 147 -4.68 6.27 18.04
CA ALA A 147 -4.31 5.94 19.42
C ALA A 147 -5.09 4.71 19.95
N ASN A 148 -5.19 3.64 19.15
CA ASN A 148 -5.81 2.38 19.54
C ASN A 148 -4.79 1.24 19.44
N TRP A 149 -4.87 0.31 20.38
CA TRP A 149 -4.00 -0.88 20.40
C TRP A 149 -4.07 -1.73 19.14
N THR A 150 -5.22 -1.76 18.45
CA THR A 150 -5.37 -2.46 17.17
C THR A 150 -4.39 -1.94 16.12
N PHE A 151 -4.20 -0.63 16.02
CA PHE A 151 -3.23 -0.03 15.09
C PHE A 151 -1.78 -0.28 15.50
N VAL A 152 -1.49 -0.33 16.80
CA VAL A 152 -0.15 -0.68 17.29
C VAL A 152 0.18 -2.13 16.92
N VAL A 153 -0.75 -3.06 17.17
CA VAL A 153 -0.60 -4.48 16.78
C VAL A 153 -0.44 -4.63 15.27
N TRP A 154 -1.25 -3.90 14.49
CA TRP A 154 -1.13 -3.83 13.04
C TRP A 154 0.27 -3.36 12.58
N GLY A 155 0.77 -2.29 13.17
CA GLY A 155 2.11 -1.76 12.88
C GLY A 155 3.23 -2.75 13.23
N ILE A 156 3.12 -3.45 14.38
CA ILE A 156 4.04 -4.52 14.78
C ILE A 156 3.99 -5.68 13.77
N TYR A 157 2.80 -6.15 13.41
CA TYR A 157 2.59 -7.25 12.49
C TYR A 157 3.26 -6.98 11.13
N HIS A 158 2.92 -5.86 10.48
CA HIS A 158 3.51 -5.49 9.19
C HIS A 158 4.99 -5.14 9.28
N GLY A 159 5.41 -4.56 10.40
CA GLY A 159 6.81 -4.30 10.71
C GLY A 159 7.63 -5.58 10.76
N LEU A 160 7.15 -6.62 11.45
CA LEU A 160 7.79 -7.93 11.53
C LEU A 160 7.84 -8.62 10.16
N LEU A 161 6.74 -8.63 9.40
CA LEU A 161 6.71 -9.22 8.07
C LEU A 161 7.72 -8.57 7.13
N THR A 162 7.77 -7.24 7.07
CA THR A 162 8.73 -6.53 6.20
C THR A 162 10.16 -6.70 6.67
N MET A 163 10.40 -6.80 7.97
CA MET A 163 11.70 -7.11 8.57
C MET A 163 12.15 -8.52 8.17
N LEU A 164 11.29 -9.54 8.34
CA LEU A 164 11.58 -10.94 7.99
C LEU A 164 11.85 -11.08 6.49
N GLU A 165 11.01 -10.53 5.63
CA GLU A 165 11.26 -10.55 4.18
C GLU A 165 12.59 -9.88 3.82
N THR A 166 12.96 -8.79 4.50
CA THR A 166 14.25 -8.13 4.29
C THR A 166 15.42 -8.99 4.77
N ALA A 167 15.26 -9.72 5.88
CA ALA A 167 16.29 -10.60 6.40
C ALA A 167 16.57 -11.80 5.47
N LEU A 168 15.50 -12.32 4.82
CA LEU A 168 15.57 -13.50 3.94
C LEU A 168 16.08 -13.16 2.52
N VAL A 169 15.86 -11.95 2.04
CA VAL A 169 16.34 -11.53 0.72
C VAL A 169 17.85 -11.26 0.78
N LYS A 170 18.63 -11.99 -0.01
CA LYS A 170 20.05 -11.65 -0.25
C LYS A 170 20.10 -10.35 -1.05
N GLU A 171 20.54 -9.26 -0.44
CA GLU A 171 20.77 -8.00 -1.15
C GLU A 171 21.83 -8.23 -2.23
N LYS A 172 21.48 -8.00 -3.49
CA LYS A 172 22.47 -7.82 -4.54
C LYS A 172 23.20 -6.52 -4.21
N LYS A 173 24.56 -6.57 -4.11
CA LYS A 173 25.36 -5.36 -4.01
C LYS A 173 25.02 -4.45 -5.19
N PRO A 174 24.77 -3.15 -4.96
CA PRO A 174 24.53 -2.22 -6.05
C PRO A 174 25.72 -2.26 -7.00
N ARG A 175 25.46 -2.36 -8.29
CA ARG A 175 26.50 -2.15 -9.31
C ARG A 175 27.00 -0.73 -9.16
N SER A 176 28.30 -0.53 -9.26
CA SER A 176 29.01 0.72 -8.94
C SER A 176 28.57 1.98 -9.72
N ASN A 177 27.62 1.87 -10.65
CA ASN A 177 27.14 2.95 -11.51
C ASN A 177 25.62 3.20 -11.42
N GLU A 178 24.88 2.56 -10.50
CA GLU A 178 23.45 2.83 -10.34
C GLU A 178 23.24 3.84 -9.21
N ASN A 179 22.50 4.91 -9.51
CA ASN A 179 22.09 5.90 -8.52
C ASN A 179 21.32 5.17 -7.39
N ALA A 180 21.68 5.45 -6.13
CA ALA A 180 21.11 4.79 -4.94
C ALA A 180 19.58 4.89 -4.86
N ALA A 181 18.95 5.82 -5.58
CA ALA A 181 17.51 5.96 -5.74
C ALA A 181 16.91 4.91 -6.71
N GLU A 182 17.61 4.59 -7.81
CA GLU A 182 17.20 3.59 -8.79
C GLU A 182 17.37 2.15 -8.26
N ALA A 183 18.42 1.88 -7.50
CA ALA A 183 18.64 0.57 -6.86
C ALA A 183 17.54 0.19 -5.85
N LEU A 184 16.79 1.15 -5.33
CA LEU A 184 15.58 0.91 -4.50
C LEU A 184 14.33 0.61 -5.34
N ILE A 185 14.34 0.98 -6.62
CA ILE A 185 13.22 0.81 -7.57
C ILE A 185 13.40 -0.47 -8.37
N ASP A 186 14.63 -0.81 -8.77
CA ASP A 186 14.94 -1.94 -9.65
C ASP A 186 15.33 -3.21 -8.89
N ASN A 187 14.42 -3.75 -8.09
CA ASN A 187 14.41 -5.18 -7.77
C ASN A 187 13.39 -5.88 -8.67
N GLN A 188 13.56 -5.76 -9.99
CA GLN A 188 12.90 -6.68 -10.90
C GLN A 188 13.44 -8.10 -10.61
N PRO A 189 12.56 -9.06 -10.29
CA PRO A 189 13.01 -10.42 -10.05
C PRO A 189 13.57 -10.98 -11.36
N ALA A 190 14.82 -11.46 -11.33
CA ALA A 190 15.30 -12.38 -12.36
C ALA A 190 14.22 -13.45 -12.60
N LYS A 191 14.01 -13.90 -13.87
CA LYS A 191 12.95 -14.83 -14.30
C LYS A 191 12.47 -15.74 -13.17
N LYS A 192 11.41 -15.31 -12.46
CA LYS A 192 10.85 -16.08 -11.35
C LYS A 192 10.14 -17.28 -11.94
N ASN A 193 10.42 -18.43 -11.37
CA ASN A 193 9.61 -19.62 -11.59
C ASN A 193 8.14 -19.25 -11.36
N VAL A 194 7.26 -19.47 -12.33
CA VAL A 194 5.84 -19.07 -12.29
C VAL A 194 5.17 -19.55 -10.99
N PHE A 195 5.51 -20.75 -10.55
CA PHE A 195 5.03 -21.30 -9.29
C PHE A 195 5.43 -20.44 -8.07
N LEU A 196 6.68 -20.00 -7.99
CA LEU A 196 7.15 -19.14 -6.89
C LEU A 196 6.48 -17.75 -6.95
N SER A 197 6.13 -17.27 -8.14
CA SER A 197 5.39 -16.02 -8.28
C SER A 197 3.96 -16.16 -7.74
N ILE A 198 3.25 -17.23 -8.11
CA ILE A 198 1.89 -17.52 -7.61
C ILE A 198 1.90 -17.70 -6.10
N ALA A 199 2.83 -18.50 -5.56
CA ALA A 199 2.96 -18.68 -4.11
C ALA A 199 3.21 -17.37 -3.38
N GLY A 200 4.04 -16.48 -3.95
CA GLY A 200 4.28 -15.14 -3.41
C GLY A 200 3.04 -14.26 -3.42
N HIS A 201 2.20 -14.32 -4.47
CA HIS A 201 0.93 -13.59 -4.53
C HIS A 201 -0.05 -14.09 -3.46
N VAL A 202 -0.24 -15.41 -3.35
CA VAL A 202 -1.13 -16.02 -2.35
C VAL A 202 -0.66 -15.64 -0.94
N TYR A 203 0.64 -15.79 -0.65
CA TYR A 203 1.22 -15.37 0.63
C TYR A 203 0.93 -13.89 0.93
N THR A 204 1.17 -13.01 -0.04
CA THR A 204 0.99 -11.57 0.16
C THR A 204 -0.47 -11.22 0.42
N LEU A 205 -1.39 -11.78 -0.37
CA LEU A 205 -2.82 -11.56 -0.18
C LEU A 205 -3.30 -12.05 1.19
N LEU A 206 -2.90 -13.25 1.62
CA LEU A 206 -3.25 -13.76 2.94
C LEU A 206 -2.67 -12.87 4.05
N ALA A 207 -1.39 -12.51 3.95
CA ALA A 207 -0.74 -11.65 4.95
C ALA A 207 -1.41 -10.28 5.08
N VAL A 208 -1.86 -9.68 3.97
CA VAL A 208 -2.53 -8.38 3.98
C VAL A 208 -4.00 -8.48 4.39
N THR A 209 -4.66 -9.63 4.14
CA THR A 209 -6.06 -9.84 4.54
C THR A 209 -6.21 -10.11 6.04
N ILE A 210 -5.20 -10.73 6.66
CA ILE A 210 -5.19 -11.06 8.11
C ILE A 210 -4.74 -9.84 8.94
N GLY A 211 -3.90 -8.97 8.39
CA GLY A 211 -3.40 -7.78 9.08
C GLY A 211 -4.26 -6.58 8.90
#